data_78a127895ad49134f94f3f3ad2463f3b
#
_entry.id   78a127895ad49134f94f3f3ad2463f3b
#
_cell.length_a   1.000
_cell.length_b   1.000
_cell.length_c   1.000
_cell.angle_alpha   90.00
_cell.angle_beta   90.00
_cell.angle_gamma   90.00
#
_symmetry.space_group_name_H-M   'P 1'
#
loop_
_entity.id
_entity.type
_entity.pdbx_description
1 polymer ?
#
loop_
_entity_poly.entity_id
_entity_poly.type
_entity_poly.pdbx_seq_one_letter_code
_entity_poly.pdbx_strand_id
1 'polypeptide(L)'
;METMSEEFVVEKPKVYFSSTSPVSSKVIKGDCFTAMDKMIDEGQKFDMIFADPPYFLSNGGITCQSGKMVKVDKGDWDESQGPELNHEFNSEWIRRCRDLLADHGTLWVSGTMHVIYSVGFAMQQLDMKILNNVTWQKPNPPPHLAGRYFTHSTETLLWARINEKAKHKYNYALMKEENGGKQMKDVWTFTAPKKSEKSEGKHPTQKPLVLLDRIIRASTDEGATILDPFLGSGTTSVAAVLTGRNSVGIEQDEEYCELAKKRIKWAQQALKEPMQEGLF
;
A
#
# COMPACT_ATOMS: atom_id res chain seq x y z
N MET A 1 33.66 23.55 -14.14
CA MET A 1 32.86 22.33 -14.11
C MET A 1 31.96 22.47 -12.86
N GLU A 2 30.84 23.15 -13.02
CA GLU A 2 29.87 23.33 -11.95
C GLU A 2 29.07 22.04 -11.82
N THR A 3 29.20 21.40 -10.67
CA THR A 3 28.34 20.26 -10.29
C THR A 3 26.95 20.82 -9.96
N MET A 4 26.04 20.72 -10.92
CA MET A 4 24.62 20.89 -10.63
C MET A 4 24.18 19.77 -9.67
N SER A 5 24.07 20.10 -8.39
CA SER A 5 23.34 19.27 -7.45
C SER A 5 21.85 19.34 -7.84
N GLU A 6 21.30 18.30 -8.45
CA GLU A 6 19.85 18.13 -8.55
C GLU A 6 19.31 18.03 -7.11
N GLU A 7 18.81 19.13 -6.60
CA GLU A 7 17.99 19.13 -5.38
C GLU A 7 16.72 18.33 -5.70
N PHE A 8 16.65 17.12 -5.16
CA PHE A 8 15.42 16.34 -5.16
C PHE A 8 14.37 17.08 -4.34
N VAL A 9 13.44 17.72 -5.02
CA VAL A 9 12.30 18.38 -4.39
C VAL A 9 11.43 17.26 -3.80
N VAL A 10 11.57 17.04 -2.50
CA VAL A 10 10.65 16.19 -1.74
C VAL A 10 9.32 16.95 -1.64
N GLU A 11 8.35 16.57 -2.47
CA GLU A 11 7.02 17.16 -2.42
C GLU A 11 6.45 17.03 -0.99
N LYS A 12 6.07 18.16 -0.41
CA LYS A 12 5.30 18.14 0.84
C LYS A 12 3.94 17.55 0.55
N PRO A 13 3.46 16.55 1.30
CA PRO A 13 2.12 16.01 1.10
C PRO A 13 1.10 17.12 1.32
N LYS A 14 0.36 17.46 0.27
CA LYS A 14 -0.85 18.28 0.41
C LYS A 14 -1.96 17.34 0.84
N VAL A 15 -2.39 17.46 2.08
CA VAL A 15 -3.56 16.72 2.55
C VAL A 15 -4.79 17.52 2.15
N TYR A 16 -5.54 17.01 1.19
CA TYR A 16 -6.80 17.60 0.77
C TYR A 16 -7.93 16.97 1.60
N PHE A 17 -8.48 17.74 2.52
CA PHE A 17 -9.66 17.32 3.27
C PHE A 17 -10.90 17.98 2.69
N SER A 18 -11.85 17.19 2.26
CA SER A 18 -13.24 17.60 2.16
C SER A 18 -14.14 16.39 2.24
N SER A 19 -14.52 15.96 3.43
CA SER A 19 -15.66 15.06 3.56
C SER A 19 -16.54 15.56 4.69
N THR A 20 -17.77 15.95 4.34
CA THR A 20 -18.86 16.26 5.27
C THR A 20 -19.62 15.01 5.68
N SER A 21 -19.31 13.84 5.10
CA SER A 21 -19.96 12.57 5.36
C SER A 21 -19.15 11.72 6.35
N PRO A 22 -19.78 11.03 7.30
CA PRO A 22 -19.10 10.12 8.20
C PRO A 22 -18.55 8.93 7.39
N VAL A 23 -17.22 8.74 7.40
CA VAL A 23 -16.57 7.58 6.80
C VAL A 23 -16.52 6.42 7.80
N SER A 24 -16.70 5.21 7.28
CA SER A 24 -16.62 3.96 8.04
C SER A 24 -15.29 3.28 7.81
N SER A 25 -14.64 2.83 8.89
CA SER A 25 -13.47 1.97 8.83
C SER A 25 -13.67 0.76 9.71
N LYS A 26 -13.47 -0.44 9.14
CA LYS A 26 -13.63 -1.72 9.83
C LYS A 26 -12.31 -2.46 9.83
N VAL A 27 -11.87 -2.93 11.00
CA VAL A 27 -10.73 -3.84 11.16
C VAL A 27 -11.28 -5.22 11.50
N ILE A 28 -10.92 -6.23 10.71
CA ILE A 28 -11.30 -7.63 10.90
C ILE A 28 -10.05 -8.37 11.35
N LYS A 29 -10.10 -8.96 12.54
CA LYS A 29 -9.08 -9.88 13.00
C LYS A 29 -9.34 -11.26 12.42
N GLY A 30 -8.35 -11.80 11.71
CA GLY A 30 -8.44 -13.16 11.16
C GLY A 30 -7.53 -13.40 9.97
N ASP A 31 -7.62 -14.62 9.47
CA ASP A 31 -6.97 -15.04 8.23
C ASP A 31 -7.61 -14.35 7.03
N CYS A 32 -6.78 -13.86 6.10
CA CYS A 32 -7.25 -13.09 4.96
C CYS A 32 -8.08 -13.93 3.97
N PHE A 33 -7.76 -15.21 3.76
CA PHE A 33 -8.51 -16.09 2.87
C PHE A 33 -9.92 -16.34 3.41
N THR A 34 -10.01 -16.73 4.67
CA THR A 34 -11.29 -16.97 5.35
C THR A 34 -12.18 -15.72 5.35
N ALA A 35 -11.59 -14.56 5.63
CA ALA A 35 -12.33 -13.31 5.63
C ALA A 35 -12.79 -12.89 4.24
N MET A 36 -11.92 -13.02 3.22
CA MET A 36 -12.28 -12.70 1.84
C MET A 36 -13.30 -13.68 1.25
N ASP A 37 -13.20 -14.98 1.55
CA ASP A 37 -14.18 -15.99 1.09
C ASP A 37 -15.57 -15.65 1.64
N LYS A 38 -15.66 -15.28 2.93
CA LYS A 38 -16.93 -14.83 3.52
C LYS A 38 -17.47 -13.57 2.82
N MET A 39 -16.63 -12.60 2.49
CA MET A 39 -17.05 -11.39 1.76
C MET A 39 -17.55 -11.72 0.35
N ILE A 40 -16.93 -12.70 -0.33
CA ILE A 40 -17.37 -13.19 -1.63
C ILE A 40 -18.77 -13.83 -1.53
N ASP A 41 -18.97 -14.70 -0.55
CA ASP A 41 -20.26 -15.36 -0.30
C ASP A 41 -21.37 -14.35 0.02
N GLU A 42 -21.03 -13.26 0.71
CA GLU A 42 -21.93 -12.15 1.01
C GLU A 42 -22.15 -11.18 -0.16
N GLY A 43 -21.48 -11.39 -1.30
CA GLY A 43 -21.58 -10.55 -2.49
C GLY A 43 -21.00 -9.15 -2.32
N GLN A 44 -20.08 -8.95 -1.37
CA GLN A 44 -19.44 -7.66 -1.15
C GLN A 44 -18.55 -7.30 -2.34
N LYS A 45 -18.47 -5.99 -2.65
CA LYS A 45 -17.61 -5.44 -3.70
C LYS A 45 -16.88 -4.20 -3.21
N PHE A 46 -15.67 -3.98 -3.73
CA PHE A 46 -14.78 -2.89 -3.37
C PHE A 46 -14.34 -2.10 -4.61
N ASP A 47 -14.33 -0.78 -4.49
CA ASP A 47 -13.90 0.13 -5.56
C ASP A 47 -12.38 0.10 -5.78
N MET A 48 -11.63 -0.22 -4.74
CA MET A 48 -10.19 -0.39 -4.77
C MET A 48 -9.75 -1.43 -3.74
N ILE A 49 -8.76 -2.23 -4.10
CA ILE A 49 -8.04 -3.08 -3.15
C ILE A 49 -6.58 -2.67 -3.18
N PHE A 50 -6.00 -2.43 -2.01
CA PHE A 50 -4.56 -2.28 -1.84
C PHE A 50 -4.02 -3.46 -1.07
N ALA A 51 -2.99 -4.12 -1.56
CA ALA A 51 -2.36 -5.27 -0.93
C ALA A 51 -0.85 -5.06 -0.78
N ASP A 52 -0.35 -5.26 0.43
CA ASP A 52 1.08 -5.34 0.76
C ASP A 52 1.37 -6.74 1.32
N PRO A 53 1.41 -7.80 0.47
CA PRO A 53 1.47 -9.18 0.91
C PRO A 53 2.81 -9.50 1.56
N PRO A 54 2.96 -10.67 2.22
CA PRO A 54 4.26 -11.19 2.65
C PRO A 54 5.28 -11.22 1.51
N TYR A 55 6.53 -10.81 1.80
CA TYR A 55 7.63 -10.80 0.81
C TYR A 55 8.49 -12.06 0.92
N PHE A 56 8.20 -12.95 1.88
CA PHE A 56 8.91 -14.21 2.13
C PHE A 56 10.41 -14.01 2.41
N LEU A 57 10.76 -12.98 3.20
CA LEU A 57 12.14 -12.58 3.48
C LEU A 57 12.66 -13.06 4.84
N SER A 58 11.81 -13.61 5.71
CA SER A 58 12.16 -14.06 7.07
C SER A 58 12.86 -15.42 7.09
N ASN A 59 13.88 -15.61 6.24
CA ASN A 59 14.64 -16.85 6.11
C ASN A 59 16.04 -16.78 6.76
N GLY A 60 16.19 -16.00 7.84
CA GLY A 60 17.49 -15.83 8.52
C GLY A 60 18.49 -14.92 7.79
N GLY A 61 18.04 -14.14 6.78
CA GLY A 61 18.84 -13.13 6.10
C GLY A 61 19.30 -12.02 7.06
N ILE A 62 20.28 -11.20 6.62
CA ILE A 62 20.82 -10.08 7.39
C ILE A 62 20.50 -8.78 6.66
N THR A 63 20.02 -7.76 7.40
CA THR A 63 19.78 -6.40 6.90
C THR A 63 20.52 -5.37 7.74
N CYS A 64 20.54 -4.12 7.29
CA CYS A 64 21.09 -2.99 8.03
C CYS A 64 19.96 -2.17 8.68
N GLN A 65 20.03 -2.00 10.00
CA GLN A 65 19.15 -1.09 10.72
C GLN A 65 20.00 -0.13 11.56
N SER A 66 19.90 1.16 11.27
CA SER A 66 20.67 2.22 11.96
C SER A 66 22.19 1.95 12.00
N GLY A 67 22.76 1.44 10.87
CA GLY A 67 24.18 1.13 10.76
C GLY A 67 24.63 -0.19 11.39
N LYS A 68 23.72 -0.99 11.97
CA LYS A 68 24.01 -2.30 12.57
C LYS A 68 23.43 -3.43 11.72
N MET A 69 24.17 -4.55 11.66
CA MET A 69 23.64 -5.80 11.07
C MET A 69 22.61 -6.41 12.02
N VAL A 70 21.41 -6.67 11.51
CA VAL A 70 20.32 -7.34 12.23
C VAL A 70 19.75 -8.47 11.37
N LYS A 71 19.25 -9.53 11.99
CA LYS A 71 18.52 -10.57 11.29
C LYS A 71 17.25 -9.97 10.66
N VAL A 72 16.90 -10.43 9.45
CA VAL A 72 15.59 -10.21 8.88
C VAL A 72 14.65 -11.23 9.50
N ASP A 73 13.87 -10.77 10.44
CA ASP A 73 12.81 -11.53 11.08
C ASP A 73 11.61 -10.58 11.21
N LYS A 74 10.57 -10.84 10.41
CA LYS A 74 9.34 -10.06 10.41
C LYS A 74 8.18 -10.83 11.01
N GLY A 75 8.42 -12.07 11.42
CA GLY A 75 7.46 -13.02 11.95
C GLY A 75 7.21 -14.21 11.01
N ASP A 76 6.59 -15.25 11.57
CA ASP A 76 6.33 -16.54 10.90
C ASP A 76 5.51 -16.37 9.59
N TRP A 77 4.70 -15.31 9.52
CA TRP A 77 3.89 -14.97 8.35
C TRP A 77 4.70 -14.58 7.10
N ASP A 78 5.99 -14.22 7.24
CA ASP A 78 6.89 -13.84 6.16
C ASP A 78 7.93 -14.93 5.83
N GLU A 79 7.77 -16.15 6.34
CA GLU A 79 8.63 -17.28 6.01
C GLU A 79 8.33 -17.84 4.62
N SER A 80 9.38 -18.18 3.88
CA SER A 80 9.25 -18.82 2.57
C SER A 80 9.05 -20.32 2.70
N GLN A 81 8.05 -20.85 1.98
CA GLN A 81 7.81 -22.28 1.82
C GLN A 81 8.35 -22.84 0.48
N GLY A 82 9.13 -22.02 -0.22
CA GLY A 82 9.63 -22.31 -1.56
C GLY A 82 8.85 -21.59 -2.67
N PRO A 83 9.46 -21.44 -3.86
CA PRO A 83 8.90 -20.58 -4.92
C PRO A 83 7.52 -21.05 -5.42
N GLU A 84 7.26 -22.35 -5.47
CA GLU A 84 6.00 -22.92 -5.93
C GLU A 84 4.85 -22.58 -4.96
N LEU A 85 5.02 -22.87 -3.67
CA LEU A 85 4.00 -22.59 -2.64
C LEU A 85 3.80 -21.09 -2.43
N ASN A 86 4.87 -20.30 -2.51
CA ASN A 86 4.77 -18.84 -2.45
C ASN A 86 3.97 -18.28 -3.63
N HIS A 87 4.13 -18.89 -4.84
CA HIS A 87 3.35 -18.50 -6.01
C HIS A 87 1.87 -18.93 -5.90
N GLU A 88 1.61 -20.13 -5.40
CA GLU A 88 0.25 -20.61 -5.14
C GLU A 88 -0.47 -19.68 -4.14
N PHE A 89 0.19 -19.33 -3.03
CA PHE A 89 -0.34 -18.34 -2.09
C PHE A 89 -0.68 -17.01 -2.78
N ASN A 90 0.23 -16.48 -3.62
CA ASN A 90 -0.01 -15.24 -4.34
C ASN A 90 -1.19 -15.36 -5.32
N SER A 91 -1.31 -16.45 -6.03
CA SER A 91 -2.41 -16.71 -6.96
C SER A 91 -3.76 -16.75 -6.24
N GLU A 92 -3.81 -17.37 -5.07
CA GLU A 92 -5.04 -17.54 -4.30
C GLU A 92 -5.58 -16.26 -3.70
N TRP A 93 -4.73 -15.41 -3.10
CA TRP A 93 -5.25 -14.14 -2.59
C TRP A 93 -5.57 -13.15 -3.72
N ILE A 94 -4.83 -13.15 -4.84
CA ILE A 94 -5.13 -12.29 -6.01
C ILE A 94 -6.46 -12.69 -6.63
N ARG A 95 -6.76 -13.99 -6.77
CA ARG A 95 -8.05 -14.48 -7.26
C ARG A 95 -9.20 -13.93 -6.42
N ARG A 96 -9.11 -14.03 -5.09
CA ARG A 96 -10.11 -13.47 -4.17
C ARG A 96 -10.23 -11.95 -4.29
N CYS A 97 -9.13 -11.24 -4.39
CA CYS A 97 -9.15 -9.80 -4.65
C CYS A 97 -9.88 -9.48 -5.96
N ARG A 98 -9.57 -10.18 -7.06
CA ARG A 98 -10.26 -10.01 -8.33
C ARG A 98 -11.78 -10.23 -8.19
N ASP A 99 -12.17 -11.28 -7.48
CA ASP A 99 -13.58 -11.63 -7.29
C ASP A 99 -14.31 -10.62 -6.37
N LEU A 100 -13.60 -9.89 -5.53
CA LEU A 100 -14.11 -8.83 -4.66
C LEU A 100 -14.10 -7.43 -5.30
N LEU A 101 -13.46 -7.22 -6.45
CA LEU A 101 -13.50 -5.93 -7.13
C LEU A 101 -14.89 -5.63 -7.70
N ALA A 102 -15.31 -4.37 -7.59
CA ALA A 102 -16.41 -3.82 -8.37
C ALA A 102 -16.02 -3.77 -9.85
N ASP A 103 -17.00 -3.66 -10.77
CA ASP A 103 -16.75 -3.66 -12.23
C ASP A 103 -15.75 -2.60 -12.69
N HIS A 104 -15.70 -1.47 -12.00
CA HIS A 104 -14.76 -0.36 -12.22
C HIS A 104 -13.58 -0.35 -11.25
N GLY A 105 -13.53 -1.32 -10.35
CA GLY A 105 -12.55 -1.40 -9.29
C GLY A 105 -11.14 -1.77 -9.79
N THR A 106 -10.15 -1.43 -8.98
CA THR A 106 -8.74 -1.70 -9.29
C THR A 106 -8.01 -2.32 -8.11
N LEU A 107 -7.02 -3.16 -8.43
CA LEU A 107 -6.10 -3.76 -7.48
C LEU A 107 -4.74 -3.07 -7.58
N TRP A 108 -4.22 -2.63 -6.44
CA TRP A 108 -2.85 -2.16 -6.27
C TRP A 108 -2.09 -3.13 -5.38
N VAL A 109 -0.93 -3.55 -5.83
CA VAL A 109 -0.07 -4.47 -5.06
C VAL A 109 1.32 -3.89 -4.92
N SER A 110 1.77 -3.72 -3.68
CA SER A 110 3.14 -3.35 -3.35
C SER A 110 4.03 -4.59 -3.27
N GLY A 111 5.28 -4.48 -3.72
CA GLY A 111 6.24 -5.57 -3.59
C GLY A 111 7.65 -5.17 -3.98
N THR A 112 8.61 -5.93 -3.46
CA THR A 112 10.00 -5.91 -3.94
C THR A 112 10.21 -7.00 -4.98
N MET A 113 11.41 -7.06 -5.57
CA MET A 113 11.80 -8.10 -6.55
C MET A 113 11.56 -9.54 -6.05
N HIS A 114 11.44 -9.77 -4.75
CA HIS A 114 11.27 -11.12 -4.18
C HIS A 114 9.86 -11.67 -4.37
N VAL A 115 8.85 -10.79 -4.52
CA VAL A 115 7.44 -11.21 -4.64
C VAL A 115 6.77 -10.69 -5.91
N ILE A 116 7.16 -9.51 -6.41
CA ILE A 116 6.39 -8.79 -7.43
C ILE A 116 6.30 -9.51 -8.77
N TYR A 117 7.31 -10.30 -9.14
CA TYR A 117 7.28 -11.10 -10.38
C TYR A 117 6.25 -12.23 -10.31
N SER A 118 6.16 -12.91 -9.15
CA SER A 118 5.12 -13.92 -8.89
C SER A 118 3.73 -13.28 -8.91
N VAL A 119 3.55 -12.13 -8.28
CA VAL A 119 2.29 -11.36 -8.30
C VAL A 119 1.89 -10.97 -9.71
N GLY A 120 2.82 -10.40 -10.50
CA GLY A 120 2.53 -10.01 -11.88
C GLY A 120 2.17 -11.21 -12.77
N PHE A 121 2.83 -12.34 -12.58
CA PHE A 121 2.52 -13.58 -13.30
C PHE A 121 1.15 -14.14 -12.90
N ALA A 122 0.82 -14.17 -11.61
CA ALA A 122 -0.50 -14.59 -11.13
C ALA A 122 -1.62 -13.69 -11.68
N MET A 123 -1.43 -12.36 -11.74
CA MET A 123 -2.38 -11.45 -12.38
C MET A 123 -2.63 -11.82 -13.84
N GLN A 124 -1.57 -12.14 -14.60
CA GLN A 124 -1.70 -12.55 -16.01
C GLN A 124 -2.41 -13.90 -16.16
N GLN A 125 -2.12 -14.90 -15.31
CA GLN A 125 -2.81 -16.19 -15.29
C GLN A 125 -4.32 -16.04 -14.98
N LEU A 126 -4.69 -15.03 -14.22
CA LEU A 126 -6.07 -14.70 -13.88
C LEU A 126 -6.74 -13.73 -14.87
N ASP A 127 -6.16 -13.52 -16.06
CA ASP A 127 -6.65 -12.61 -17.09
C ASP A 127 -6.84 -11.15 -16.62
N MET A 128 -6.19 -10.74 -15.54
CA MET A 128 -6.21 -9.35 -15.10
C MET A 128 -5.38 -8.46 -16.03
N LYS A 129 -5.85 -7.24 -16.28
CA LYS A 129 -5.09 -6.25 -17.05
C LYS A 129 -4.22 -5.40 -16.15
N ILE A 130 -2.92 -5.59 -16.19
CA ILE A 130 -1.96 -4.68 -15.56
C ILE A 130 -1.95 -3.36 -16.34
N LEU A 131 -2.22 -2.25 -15.65
CA LEU A 131 -2.30 -0.89 -16.18
C LEU A 131 -0.95 -0.18 -16.12
N ASN A 132 -0.29 -0.24 -14.95
CA ASN A 132 1.02 0.33 -14.71
C ASN A 132 1.87 -0.55 -13.81
N ASN A 133 3.17 -0.45 -14.02
CA ASN A 133 4.22 -0.81 -13.07
C ASN A 133 4.80 0.51 -12.54
N VAL A 134 4.31 0.97 -11.39
CA VAL A 134 4.79 2.20 -10.76
C VAL A 134 6.00 1.89 -9.89
N THR A 135 7.06 2.68 -10.03
CA THR A 135 8.25 2.60 -9.20
C THR A 135 8.20 3.62 -8.08
N TRP A 136 8.09 3.16 -6.84
CA TRP A 136 8.33 4.01 -5.69
C TRP A 136 9.82 4.08 -5.39
N GLN A 137 10.44 5.23 -5.65
CA GLN A 137 11.83 5.53 -5.39
C GLN A 137 12.01 6.13 -3.99
N LYS A 138 12.91 5.54 -3.20
CA LYS A 138 13.30 6.00 -1.87
C LYS A 138 14.58 6.82 -1.98
N PRO A 139 14.59 8.12 -1.67
CA PRO A 139 15.78 8.96 -1.85
C PRO A 139 16.93 8.59 -0.89
N ASN A 140 16.61 8.01 0.27
CA ASN A 140 17.58 7.65 1.32
C ASN A 140 17.46 6.16 1.69
N PRO A 141 17.79 5.21 0.80
CA PRO A 141 17.72 3.80 1.11
C PRO A 141 18.86 3.39 2.07
N PRO A 142 18.65 2.35 2.90
CA PRO A 142 19.73 1.77 3.68
C PRO A 142 20.84 1.25 2.77
N PRO A 143 22.13 1.46 3.08
CA PRO A 143 23.23 0.97 2.27
C PRO A 143 23.31 -0.57 2.29
N HIS A 144 23.76 -1.15 1.19
CA HIS A 144 24.10 -2.57 1.15
C HIS A 144 25.49 -2.79 1.76
N LEU A 145 25.54 -3.33 2.99
CA LEU A 145 26.77 -3.41 3.77
C LEU A 145 27.90 -4.26 3.15
N ALA A 146 27.53 -5.32 2.43
CA ALA A 146 28.52 -6.20 1.80
C ALA A 146 29.08 -5.67 0.47
N GLY A 147 28.50 -4.60 -0.11
CA GLY A 147 28.98 -3.99 -1.36
C GLY A 147 28.98 -4.92 -2.59
N ARG A 148 28.15 -5.98 -2.60
CA ARG A 148 28.18 -7.01 -3.67
C ARG A 148 27.17 -6.74 -4.80
N TYR A 149 26.21 -5.84 -4.60
CA TYR A 149 25.20 -5.44 -5.58
C TYR A 149 24.70 -4.02 -5.28
N PHE A 150 23.90 -3.47 -6.18
CA PHE A 150 23.35 -2.13 -6.01
C PHE A 150 22.44 -2.03 -4.79
N THR A 151 22.44 -0.89 -4.11
CA THR A 151 21.52 -0.61 -3.00
C THR A 151 20.09 -0.62 -3.50
N HIS A 152 19.22 -1.37 -2.81
CA HIS A 152 17.79 -1.42 -3.13
C HIS A 152 17.11 -0.11 -2.73
N SER A 153 16.86 0.74 -3.70
CA SER A 153 16.27 2.07 -3.51
C SER A 153 14.82 2.18 -3.97
N THR A 154 14.24 1.08 -4.46
CA THR A 154 12.90 1.10 -5.04
C THR A 154 12.03 -0.02 -4.50
N GLU A 155 10.70 0.23 -4.51
CA GLU A 155 9.66 -0.80 -4.46
C GLU A 155 8.75 -0.64 -5.68
N THR A 156 8.12 -1.73 -6.08
CA THR A 156 7.22 -1.77 -7.24
C THR A 156 5.78 -1.79 -6.78
N LEU A 157 4.92 -1.04 -7.48
CA LEU A 157 3.48 -1.06 -7.29
C LEU A 157 2.85 -1.50 -8.62
N LEU A 158 2.26 -2.68 -8.66
CA LEU A 158 1.46 -3.11 -9.80
C LEU A 158 0.04 -2.59 -9.64
N TRP A 159 -0.46 -1.90 -10.66
CA TRP A 159 -1.85 -1.44 -10.75
C TRP A 159 -2.56 -2.22 -11.83
N ALA A 160 -3.65 -2.88 -11.46
CA ALA A 160 -4.41 -3.75 -12.37
C ALA A 160 -5.92 -3.56 -12.25
N ARG A 161 -6.65 -3.91 -13.31
CA ARG A 161 -8.11 -4.03 -13.35
C ARG A 161 -8.52 -5.47 -13.61
N ILE A 162 -9.80 -5.79 -13.40
CA ILE A 162 -10.34 -7.15 -13.45
C ILE A 162 -9.96 -7.90 -14.74
N ASN A 163 -10.05 -7.27 -15.91
CA ASN A 163 -9.71 -7.84 -17.22
C ASN A 163 -9.49 -6.75 -18.28
N GLU A 164 -9.16 -7.16 -19.51
CA GLU A 164 -8.89 -6.24 -20.63
C GLU A 164 -10.07 -5.34 -20.98
N LYS A 165 -11.32 -5.80 -20.80
CA LYS A 165 -12.55 -5.09 -21.23
C LYS A 165 -13.12 -4.19 -20.14
N ALA A 166 -12.82 -4.44 -18.86
CA ALA A 166 -13.35 -3.66 -17.76
C ALA A 166 -12.92 -2.19 -17.86
N LYS A 167 -13.82 -1.28 -17.56
CA LYS A 167 -13.48 0.13 -17.36
C LYS A 167 -13.00 0.30 -15.92
N HIS A 168 -12.01 1.14 -15.70
CA HIS A 168 -11.51 1.43 -14.35
C HIS A 168 -11.62 2.92 -14.05
N LYS A 169 -11.70 3.24 -12.75
CA LYS A 169 -11.64 4.61 -12.28
C LYS A 169 -10.20 5.10 -12.32
N TYR A 170 -9.99 6.29 -12.91
CA TYR A 170 -8.74 7.04 -12.85
C TYR A 170 -9.01 8.54 -12.85
N ASN A 171 -8.60 9.24 -11.83
CA ASN A 171 -8.77 10.67 -11.65
C ASN A 171 -7.65 11.45 -12.37
N TYR A 172 -7.59 11.30 -13.70
CA TYR A 172 -6.55 11.88 -14.56
C TYR A 172 -6.37 13.38 -14.36
N ALA A 173 -7.48 14.14 -14.32
CA ALA A 173 -7.42 15.60 -14.17
C ALA A 173 -6.78 16.00 -12.84
N LEU A 174 -7.16 15.35 -11.74
CA LEU A 174 -6.59 15.56 -10.42
C LEU A 174 -5.08 15.23 -10.39
N MET A 175 -4.68 14.07 -10.93
CA MET A 175 -3.28 13.67 -10.97
C MET A 175 -2.44 14.61 -11.85
N LYS A 176 -3.01 15.15 -12.92
CA LYS A 176 -2.35 16.15 -13.77
C LYS A 176 -2.17 17.48 -13.04
N GLU A 177 -3.18 17.94 -12.31
CA GLU A 177 -3.12 19.15 -11.49
C GLU A 177 -2.02 19.04 -10.42
N GLU A 178 -1.99 17.95 -9.68
CA GLU A 178 -0.98 17.67 -8.66
C GLU A 178 0.45 17.61 -9.22
N ASN A 179 0.57 17.23 -10.48
CA ASN A 179 1.87 17.20 -11.18
C ASN A 179 2.14 18.50 -11.96
N GLY A 180 1.66 19.64 -11.47
CA GLY A 180 1.92 20.95 -12.06
C GLY A 180 1.39 21.14 -13.46
N GLY A 181 0.22 20.57 -13.76
CA GLY A 181 -0.45 20.64 -15.05
C GLY A 181 0.08 19.68 -16.12
N LYS A 182 1.04 18.80 -15.78
CA LYS A 182 1.61 17.79 -16.67
C LYS A 182 1.10 16.39 -16.29
N GLN A 183 1.04 15.48 -17.27
CA GLN A 183 0.68 14.10 -17.00
C GLN A 183 1.65 13.49 -15.96
N MET A 184 1.10 12.86 -14.92
CA MET A 184 1.88 12.18 -13.89
C MET A 184 2.56 10.94 -14.48
N LYS A 185 3.83 10.75 -14.13
CA LYS A 185 4.62 9.60 -14.55
C LYS A 185 4.53 8.47 -13.51
N ASP A 186 5.06 7.33 -13.85
CA ASP A 186 5.06 6.09 -13.09
C ASP A 186 6.30 5.89 -12.19
N VAL A 187 7.12 6.93 -12.02
CA VAL A 187 8.20 6.97 -11.02
C VAL A 187 7.86 8.02 -9.98
N TRP A 188 7.65 7.56 -8.73
CA TRP A 188 7.26 8.41 -7.61
C TRP A 188 8.34 8.41 -6.53
N THR A 189 8.78 9.60 -6.12
CA THR A 189 9.81 9.76 -5.11
C THR A 189 9.18 10.17 -3.78
N PHE A 190 9.14 9.23 -2.82
CA PHE A 190 8.67 9.46 -1.47
C PHE A 190 9.65 8.89 -0.45
N THR A 191 9.81 9.57 0.68
CA THR A 191 10.57 9.04 1.82
C THR A 191 9.84 7.87 2.48
N ALA A 192 10.56 7.04 3.23
CA ALA A 192 9.96 6.09 4.15
C ALA A 192 9.09 6.83 5.20
N PRO A 193 8.17 6.13 5.91
CA PRO A 193 7.30 6.75 6.89
C PRO A 193 8.06 7.58 7.91
N LYS A 194 7.60 8.82 8.15
CA LYS A 194 8.17 9.74 9.12
C LYS A 194 7.97 9.24 10.55
N LYS A 195 8.71 9.79 11.50
CA LYS A 195 8.54 9.45 12.93
C LYS A 195 7.14 9.80 13.45
N SER A 196 6.55 10.89 12.96
CA SER A 196 5.18 11.31 13.28
C SER A 196 4.12 10.28 12.86
N GLU A 197 4.32 9.56 11.75
CA GLU A 197 3.44 8.48 11.30
C GLU A 197 3.52 7.21 12.18
N LYS A 198 4.46 7.16 13.13
CA LYS A 198 4.73 6.03 14.03
C LYS A 198 4.48 6.38 15.50
N SER A 199 3.78 7.48 15.79
CA SER A 199 3.49 7.95 17.16
C SER A 199 2.70 6.91 17.97
N GLU A 200 1.73 6.25 17.34
CA GLU A 200 0.87 5.26 17.98
C GLU A 200 1.50 3.85 18.13
N GLY A 201 2.64 3.63 17.49
CA GLY A 201 3.36 2.35 17.49
C GLY A 201 4.17 2.13 16.22
N LYS A 202 4.87 1.00 16.15
CA LYS A 202 5.76 0.67 15.04
C LYS A 202 5.33 -0.64 14.39
N HIS A 203 5.30 -0.65 13.07
CA HIS A 203 5.22 -1.85 12.25
C HIS A 203 6.46 -1.92 11.37
N PRO A 204 7.08 -3.10 11.18
CA PRO A 204 8.37 -3.21 10.49
C PRO A 204 8.31 -2.78 9.02
N THR A 205 7.18 -2.99 8.36
CA THR A 205 6.97 -2.73 6.93
C THR A 205 5.95 -1.64 6.65
N GLN A 206 5.68 -0.74 7.61
CA GLN A 206 4.71 0.34 7.43
C GLN A 206 4.98 1.13 6.14
N LYS A 207 3.97 1.30 5.30
CA LYS A 207 4.04 2.17 4.11
C LYS A 207 3.83 3.64 4.48
N PRO A 208 4.44 4.59 3.75
CA PRO A 208 4.23 6.02 3.99
C PRO A 208 2.80 6.45 3.60
N LEU A 209 2.21 7.32 4.40
CA LEU A 209 0.85 7.80 4.21
C LEU A 209 0.67 8.51 2.86
N VAL A 210 1.66 9.29 2.43
CA VAL A 210 1.65 10.02 1.16
C VAL A 210 1.53 9.08 -0.06
N LEU A 211 2.06 7.87 0.02
CA LEU A 211 1.95 6.87 -1.05
C LEU A 211 0.51 6.38 -1.18
N LEU A 212 -0.12 6.02 -0.04
CA LEU A 212 -1.49 5.53 -0.01
C LEU A 212 -2.50 6.65 -0.35
N ASP A 213 -2.25 7.87 0.09
CA ASP A 213 -3.03 9.05 -0.28
C ASP A 213 -3.10 9.21 -1.81
N ARG A 214 -1.94 9.19 -2.50
CA ARG A 214 -1.91 9.30 -3.96
C ARG A 214 -2.62 8.14 -4.65
N ILE A 215 -2.38 6.90 -4.25
CA ILE A 215 -3.01 5.70 -4.81
C ILE A 215 -4.54 5.81 -4.70
N ILE A 216 -5.04 6.11 -3.51
CA ILE A 216 -6.48 6.20 -3.22
C ILE A 216 -7.13 7.30 -4.06
N ARG A 217 -6.56 8.51 -4.06
CA ARG A 217 -7.12 9.64 -4.81
C ARG A 217 -7.00 9.47 -6.32
N ALA A 218 -5.98 8.75 -6.80
CA ALA A 218 -5.85 8.45 -8.22
C ALA A 218 -6.93 7.49 -8.72
N SER A 219 -7.35 6.52 -7.92
CA SER A 219 -8.16 5.38 -8.39
C SER A 219 -9.55 5.26 -7.75
N THR A 220 -9.97 6.24 -6.91
CA THR A 220 -11.30 6.24 -6.26
C THR A 220 -11.90 7.63 -6.18
N ASP A 221 -13.23 7.71 -6.05
CA ASP A 221 -13.95 8.92 -5.65
C ASP A 221 -14.19 8.92 -4.13
N GLU A 222 -14.57 10.07 -3.57
CA GLU A 222 -15.03 10.18 -2.18
C GLU A 222 -16.23 9.26 -1.95
N GLY A 223 -16.31 8.66 -0.77
CA GLY A 223 -17.34 7.67 -0.42
C GLY A 223 -17.05 6.24 -0.91
N ALA A 224 -16.08 6.04 -1.80
CA ALA A 224 -15.67 4.70 -2.24
C ALA A 224 -15.25 3.80 -1.07
N THR A 225 -15.35 2.48 -1.26
CA THR A 225 -14.96 1.48 -0.26
C THR A 225 -13.70 0.75 -0.68
N ILE A 226 -12.71 0.74 0.21
CA ILE A 226 -11.38 0.18 -0.01
C ILE A 226 -11.19 -1.06 0.85
N LEU A 227 -10.63 -2.13 0.29
CA LEU A 227 -10.18 -3.31 1.04
C LEU A 227 -8.66 -3.33 1.12
N ASP A 228 -8.14 -3.70 2.30
CA ASP A 228 -6.75 -4.07 2.51
C ASP A 228 -6.70 -5.46 3.17
N PRO A 229 -6.37 -6.54 2.42
CA PRO A 229 -6.33 -7.89 2.97
C PRO A 229 -5.09 -8.17 3.84
N PHE A 230 -4.12 -7.25 3.88
CA PHE A 230 -2.88 -7.35 4.66
C PHE A 230 -2.64 -6.04 5.42
N LEU A 231 -3.59 -5.68 6.30
CA LEU A 231 -3.72 -4.34 6.88
C LEU A 231 -2.48 -3.84 7.62
N GLY A 232 -1.79 -4.72 8.35
CA GLY A 232 -0.64 -4.36 9.17
C GLY A 232 -0.96 -3.21 10.13
N SER A 233 -0.19 -2.13 10.04
CA SER A 233 -0.40 -0.94 10.87
C SER A 233 -1.60 -0.06 10.48
N GLY A 234 -2.38 -0.42 9.46
CA GLY A 234 -3.59 0.30 9.05
C GLY A 234 -3.34 1.56 8.21
N THR A 235 -2.21 1.71 7.54
CA THR A 235 -1.92 2.93 6.76
C THR A 235 -2.95 3.16 5.65
N THR A 236 -3.42 2.11 4.98
CA THR A 236 -4.47 2.19 3.96
C THR A 236 -5.77 2.73 4.54
N SER A 237 -6.20 2.22 5.70
CA SER A 237 -7.42 2.70 6.38
C SER A 237 -7.28 4.14 6.88
N VAL A 238 -6.11 4.52 7.39
CA VAL A 238 -5.81 5.91 7.77
C VAL A 238 -5.93 6.83 6.56
N ALA A 239 -5.29 6.48 5.44
CA ALA A 239 -5.37 7.26 4.20
C ALA A 239 -6.81 7.34 3.66
N ALA A 240 -7.57 6.23 3.73
CA ALA A 240 -8.97 6.19 3.35
C ALA A 240 -9.81 7.19 4.16
N VAL A 241 -9.69 7.16 5.49
CA VAL A 241 -10.38 8.13 6.38
C VAL A 241 -10.02 9.56 6.01
N LEU A 242 -8.72 9.86 5.92
CA LEU A 242 -8.22 11.21 5.65
C LEU A 242 -8.65 11.75 4.28
N THR A 243 -8.96 10.88 3.35
CA THR A 243 -9.41 11.23 1.99
C THR A 243 -10.93 11.05 1.76
N GLY A 244 -11.71 10.77 2.81
CA GLY A 244 -13.16 10.64 2.72
C GLY A 244 -13.64 9.32 2.09
N ARG A 245 -12.87 8.23 2.24
CA ARG A 245 -13.21 6.88 1.75
C ARG A 245 -13.50 5.94 2.91
N ASN A 246 -14.36 4.96 2.67
CA ASN A 246 -14.60 3.85 3.58
C ASN A 246 -13.49 2.81 3.45
N SER A 247 -13.23 2.04 4.51
CA SER A 247 -12.23 0.98 4.45
C SER A 247 -12.64 -0.27 5.23
N VAL A 248 -12.21 -1.41 4.73
CA VAL A 248 -12.19 -2.69 5.42
C VAL A 248 -10.75 -3.20 5.38
N GLY A 249 -10.19 -3.52 6.54
CA GLY A 249 -8.85 -4.10 6.63
C GLY A 249 -8.88 -5.42 7.35
N ILE A 250 -8.07 -6.39 6.90
CA ILE A 250 -7.93 -7.71 7.51
C ILE A 250 -6.52 -7.82 8.07
N GLU A 251 -6.40 -8.26 9.32
CA GLU A 251 -5.13 -8.46 10.01
C GLU A 251 -5.24 -9.67 10.93
N GLN A 252 -4.25 -10.54 10.91
CA GLN A 252 -4.25 -11.74 11.74
C GLN A 252 -3.66 -11.51 13.13
N ASP A 253 -2.71 -10.58 13.25
CA ASP A 253 -2.03 -10.26 14.50
C ASP A 253 -2.86 -9.29 15.34
N GLU A 254 -3.10 -9.66 16.63
CA GLU A 254 -3.89 -8.84 17.55
C GLU A 254 -3.25 -7.48 17.84
N GLU A 255 -1.92 -7.44 18.01
CA GLU A 255 -1.20 -6.21 18.33
C GLU A 255 -1.29 -5.23 17.16
N TYR A 256 -1.19 -5.73 15.92
CA TYR A 256 -1.36 -4.91 14.72
C TYR A 256 -2.81 -4.50 14.48
N CYS A 257 -3.79 -5.34 14.80
CA CYS A 257 -5.19 -4.93 14.82
C CYS A 257 -5.42 -3.74 15.76
N GLU A 258 -4.90 -3.79 16.98
CA GLU A 258 -5.03 -2.70 17.95
C GLU A 258 -4.26 -1.44 17.53
N LEU A 259 -3.07 -1.61 16.95
CA LEU A 259 -2.32 -0.50 16.37
C LEU A 259 -3.11 0.19 15.24
N ALA A 260 -3.67 -0.58 14.31
CA ALA A 260 -4.48 -0.05 13.22
C ALA A 260 -5.70 0.71 13.74
N LYS A 261 -6.43 0.16 14.72
CA LYS A 261 -7.58 0.83 15.36
C LYS A 261 -7.20 2.16 16.01
N LYS A 262 -6.08 2.23 16.73
CA LYS A 262 -5.56 3.48 17.33
C LYS A 262 -5.26 4.52 16.26
N ARG A 263 -4.56 4.14 15.19
CA ARG A 263 -4.21 5.04 14.09
C ARG A 263 -5.44 5.53 13.30
N ILE A 264 -6.41 4.65 13.06
CA ILE A 264 -7.70 5.02 12.43
C ILE A 264 -8.45 6.03 13.31
N LYS A 265 -8.53 5.78 14.63
CA LYS A 265 -9.17 6.70 15.57
C LYS A 265 -8.48 8.06 15.58
N TRP A 266 -7.14 8.10 15.56
CA TRP A 266 -6.38 9.33 15.41
C TRP A 266 -6.77 10.09 14.13
N ALA A 267 -6.84 9.41 12.98
CA ALA A 267 -7.24 10.03 11.72
C ALA A 267 -8.67 10.61 11.76
N GLN A 268 -9.60 9.89 12.37
CA GLN A 268 -10.98 10.35 12.57
C GLN A 268 -11.08 11.57 13.49
N GLN A 269 -10.20 11.68 14.50
CA GLN A 269 -10.12 12.84 15.38
C GLN A 269 -9.52 14.03 14.66
N ALA A 270 -8.44 13.82 13.90
CA ALA A 270 -7.79 14.86 13.12
C ALA A 270 -8.73 15.55 12.11
N LEU A 271 -9.74 14.82 11.61
CA LEU A 271 -10.78 15.40 10.75
C LEU A 271 -11.78 16.31 11.49
N LYS A 272 -11.90 16.20 12.81
CA LYS A 272 -12.84 16.98 13.61
C LYS A 272 -12.23 18.28 14.16
N GLU A 273 -10.91 18.33 14.23
CA GLU A 273 -10.17 19.51 14.73
C GLU A 273 -9.70 20.37 13.55
N PRO A 274 -9.78 21.71 13.62
CA PRO A 274 -9.19 22.57 12.60
C PRO A 274 -7.69 22.29 12.53
N MET A 275 -7.19 21.97 11.33
CA MET A 275 -5.81 21.55 11.11
C MET A 275 -4.79 22.56 11.62
N GLN A 276 -3.89 22.14 12.50
CA GLN A 276 -2.63 22.83 12.75
C GLN A 276 -1.69 22.55 11.54
N GLU A 277 -1.26 23.62 10.87
CA GLU A 277 -0.24 23.55 9.82
C GLU A 277 1.01 22.83 10.36
N GLY A 278 1.36 21.67 9.83
CA GLY A 278 2.62 20.98 10.17
C GLY A 278 2.50 19.51 10.59
N LEU A 279 1.34 18.89 10.56
CA LEU A 279 1.14 17.50 11.02
C LEU A 279 1.64 16.41 10.03
N PHE A 280 2.11 16.78 8.81
CA PHE A 280 2.57 15.82 7.79
C PHE A 280 3.89 16.24 7.14
#